data_b6e04b6de85b9560e8dc00befc535645
#
_entry.id   b6e04b6de85b9560e8dc00befc535645
#
_cell.length_a   1.000
_cell.length_b   1.000
_cell.length_c   1.000
_cell.angle_alpha   90.00
_cell.angle_beta   90.00
_cell.angle_gamma   90.00
#
_symmetry.space_group_name_H-M   'P 1'
#
loop_
_entity.id
_entity.type
_entity.pdbx_description
1 polymer ?
#
loop_
_entity_poly.entity_id
_entity_poly.type
_entity_poly.pdbx_seq_one_letter_code
_entity_poly.pdbx_strand_id
1 'polypeptide(L)'
;LHDALPIYTFTINNTFELTLKKPTTDTGAAAIGFKANSDAVADNVQTLVDAYNKMIDVADDYSVNDSADATRLLRDISSITKGSRSKLSYIGLMTDDDGKLTIDRDILAGALRPDRADDTFNTLTALKDAIGDKANSVTVNPMNYVQKVVVAYKNPGHNFNTPYISSIYSGMMLDSYA
;
A
#
# COMPACT_ATOMS: atom_id res chain seq x y z
N LEU A 1 -51.39 27.19 10.84
CA LEU A 1 -50.03 27.67 10.54
C LEU A 1 -49.06 26.56 10.84
N HIS A 2 -48.55 25.90 9.80
CA HIS A 2 -47.41 25.04 9.94
C HIS A 2 -46.17 25.95 10.02
N ASP A 3 -45.64 26.11 11.23
CA ASP A 3 -44.30 26.68 11.41
C ASP A 3 -43.28 25.70 10.78
N ALA A 4 -43.05 25.88 9.51
CA ALA A 4 -41.87 25.32 8.87
C ALA A 4 -40.68 26.05 9.49
N LEU A 5 -39.97 25.39 10.39
CA LEU A 5 -38.73 25.89 10.94
C LEU A 5 -37.75 26.20 9.76
N PRO A 6 -37.20 27.41 9.69
CA PRO A 6 -36.28 27.74 8.64
C PRO A 6 -35.06 26.81 8.70
N ILE A 7 -34.82 26.06 7.63
CA ILE A 7 -33.66 25.22 7.50
C ILE A 7 -32.52 26.13 7.05
N TYR A 8 -31.56 26.34 7.93
CA TYR A 8 -30.34 27.11 7.60
C TYR A 8 -29.25 26.14 7.16
N THR A 9 -28.78 26.32 5.93
CA THR A 9 -27.66 25.56 5.39
C THR A 9 -26.47 26.50 5.20
N PHE A 10 -25.32 26.13 5.74
CA PHE A 10 -24.08 26.88 5.66
C PHE A 10 -23.00 26.03 4.99
N THR A 11 -22.30 26.62 4.03
CA THR A 11 -21.11 25.98 3.43
C THR A 11 -19.87 26.54 4.09
N ILE A 12 -19.05 25.65 4.66
CA ILE A 12 -17.78 26.00 5.32
C ILE A 12 -16.64 25.63 4.39
N ASN A 13 -15.84 26.63 3.97
CA ASN A 13 -14.66 26.49 3.10
C ASN A 13 -14.91 25.69 1.81
N ASN A 14 -16.10 25.74 1.24
CA ASN A 14 -16.53 24.93 0.08
C ASN A 14 -16.31 23.41 0.23
N THR A 15 -16.10 22.93 1.45
CA THR A 15 -15.78 21.51 1.73
C THR A 15 -16.86 20.82 2.54
N PHE A 16 -17.54 21.58 3.41
CA PHE A 16 -18.55 21.02 4.31
C PHE A 16 -19.85 21.82 4.20
N GLU A 17 -20.95 21.09 4.17
CA GLU A 17 -22.32 21.63 4.25
C GLU A 17 -22.91 21.32 5.62
N LEU A 18 -23.30 22.35 6.38
CA LEU A 18 -23.91 22.23 7.69
C LEU A 18 -25.39 22.63 7.60
N THR A 19 -26.28 21.70 7.88
CA THR A 19 -27.72 21.98 7.94
C THR A 19 -28.22 21.99 9.38
N LEU A 20 -28.70 23.14 9.85
CA LEU A 20 -29.34 23.26 11.16
C LEU A 20 -30.80 22.83 11.08
N LYS A 21 -31.18 21.78 11.82
CA LYS A 21 -32.52 21.21 11.80
C LYS A 21 -33.42 21.68 12.94
N LYS A 22 -32.83 22.15 14.05
CA LYS A 22 -33.55 22.62 15.22
C LYS A 22 -32.75 23.70 15.95
N PRO A 23 -33.43 24.69 16.57
CA PRO A 23 -32.73 25.63 17.47
C PRO A 23 -32.28 24.88 18.74
N THR A 24 -31.16 25.33 19.32
CA THR A 24 -30.72 24.88 20.64
C THR A 24 -31.69 25.42 21.70
N THR A 25 -32.24 24.53 22.51
CA THR A 25 -33.21 24.88 23.55
C THR A 25 -32.57 25.33 24.85
N ASP A 26 -31.26 25.18 25.02
CA ASP A 26 -30.52 25.53 26.22
C ASP A 26 -29.47 26.61 25.95
N THR A 27 -29.11 27.36 26.99
CA THR A 27 -28.09 28.42 26.98
C THR A 27 -26.66 27.91 26.70
N GLY A 28 -26.51 26.65 26.34
CA GLY A 28 -25.23 26.02 26.00
C GLY A 28 -24.87 26.17 24.51
N ALA A 29 -23.61 26.46 24.23
CA ALA A 29 -23.10 26.41 22.86
C ALA A 29 -23.14 24.97 22.33
N ALA A 30 -23.66 24.77 21.11
CA ALA A 30 -23.57 23.47 20.45
C ALA A 30 -22.14 23.25 19.99
N ALA A 31 -21.53 22.14 20.41
CA ALA A 31 -20.24 21.73 19.89
C ALA A 31 -20.44 20.99 18.55
N ILE A 32 -19.79 21.49 17.50
CA ILE A 32 -19.79 20.86 16.19
C ILE A 32 -18.49 20.07 16.07
N GLY A 33 -18.60 18.73 15.93
CA GLY A 33 -17.49 17.86 15.66
C GLY A 33 -17.53 17.34 14.24
N PHE A 34 -16.39 17.14 13.63
CA PHE A 34 -16.27 16.45 12.35
C PHE A 34 -16.11 14.96 12.61
N LYS A 35 -16.84 14.15 11.86
CA LYS A 35 -16.72 12.70 11.84
C LYS A 35 -16.24 12.28 10.45
N ALA A 36 -15.25 11.39 10.41
CA ALA A 36 -14.84 10.80 9.14
C ALA A 36 -16.05 10.09 8.48
N ASN A 37 -16.18 10.26 7.16
CA ASN A 37 -17.12 9.47 6.39
C ASN A 37 -16.56 8.05 6.25
N SER A 38 -17.05 7.13 7.09
CA SER A 38 -16.58 5.75 7.16
C SER A 38 -16.69 5.00 5.84
N ASP A 39 -17.75 5.28 5.06
CA ASP A 39 -17.98 4.59 3.79
C ASP A 39 -16.98 5.06 2.74
N ALA A 40 -16.76 6.37 2.61
CA ALA A 40 -15.76 6.91 1.69
C ALA A 40 -14.33 6.46 2.06
N VAL A 41 -14.01 6.38 3.36
CA VAL A 41 -12.73 5.84 3.81
C VAL A 41 -12.62 4.36 3.49
N ALA A 42 -13.67 3.56 3.72
CA ALA A 42 -13.69 2.14 3.42
C ALA A 42 -13.50 1.87 1.92
N ASP A 43 -14.11 2.66 1.04
CA ASP A 43 -13.95 2.52 -0.41
C ASP A 43 -12.51 2.86 -0.87
N ASN A 44 -11.90 3.88 -0.28
CA ASN A 44 -10.50 4.21 -0.53
C ASN A 44 -9.54 3.11 -0.01
N VAL A 45 -9.82 2.56 1.18
CA VAL A 45 -9.05 1.44 1.74
C VAL A 45 -9.25 0.19 0.90
N GLN A 46 -10.45 -0.09 0.38
CA GLN A 46 -10.68 -1.20 -0.54
C GLN A 46 -9.80 -1.07 -1.79
N THR A 47 -9.73 0.12 -2.38
CA THR A 47 -8.86 0.38 -3.53
C THR A 47 -7.38 0.09 -3.22
N LEU A 48 -6.91 0.47 -2.03
CA LEU A 48 -5.54 0.18 -1.57
C LEU A 48 -5.32 -1.33 -1.37
N VAL A 49 -6.28 -2.02 -0.77
CA VAL A 49 -6.27 -3.48 -0.56
C VAL A 49 -6.23 -4.21 -1.90
N ASP A 50 -7.06 -3.80 -2.85
CA ASP A 50 -7.10 -4.41 -4.19
C ASP A 50 -5.76 -4.22 -4.94
N ALA A 51 -5.16 -3.02 -4.84
CA ALA A 51 -3.85 -2.75 -5.42
C ALA A 51 -2.75 -3.62 -4.80
N TYR A 52 -2.74 -3.77 -3.47
CA TYR A 52 -1.81 -4.64 -2.76
C TYR A 52 -2.00 -6.12 -3.15
N ASN A 53 -3.24 -6.60 -3.17
CA ASN A 53 -3.56 -7.98 -3.53
C ASN A 53 -3.13 -8.27 -4.97
N LYS A 54 -3.32 -7.32 -5.90
CA LYS A 54 -2.82 -7.45 -7.26
C LYS A 54 -1.28 -7.56 -7.33
N MET A 55 -0.55 -6.86 -6.45
CA MET A 55 0.90 -7.02 -6.36
C MET A 55 1.28 -8.43 -5.86
N ILE A 56 0.54 -9.00 -4.91
CA ILE A 56 0.71 -10.39 -4.45
C ILE A 56 0.45 -11.36 -5.60
N ASP A 57 -0.67 -11.20 -6.33
CA ASP A 57 -1.01 -12.07 -7.46
C ASP A 57 0.08 -12.08 -8.53
N VAL A 58 0.57 -10.90 -8.93
CA VAL A 58 1.66 -10.79 -9.91
C VAL A 58 2.95 -11.44 -9.41
N ALA A 59 3.26 -11.29 -8.11
CA ALA A 59 4.46 -11.89 -7.53
C ALA A 59 4.34 -13.42 -7.41
N ASP A 60 3.13 -13.91 -7.14
CA ASP A 60 2.84 -15.34 -7.07
C ASP A 60 2.90 -15.98 -8.45
N ASP A 61 2.23 -15.41 -9.44
CA ASP A 61 2.31 -15.85 -10.85
C ASP A 61 3.76 -15.89 -11.35
N TYR A 62 4.56 -14.91 -10.97
CA TYR A 62 5.98 -14.89 -11.30
C TYR A 62 6.75 -16.00 -10.58
N SER A 63 6.38 -16.35 -9.35
CA SER A 63 7.04 -17.38 -8.55
C SER A 63 6.82 -18.80 -9.08
N VAL A 64 5.70 -19.07 -9.73
CA VAL A 64 5.37 -20.38 -10.29
C VAL A 64 6.29 -20.74 -11.48
N ASN A 65 6.80 -19.74 -12.18
CA ASN A 65 7.58 -19.94 -13.42
C ASN A 65 9.07 -20.08 -13.21
N ASP A 66 9.66 -19.72 -12.08
CA ASP A 66 11.07 -19.99 -11.78
C ASP A 66 11.57 -19.56 -10.39
N SER A 67 12.56 -20.30 -9.87
CA SER A 67 13.69 -19.95 -9.00
C SER A 67 13.49 -19.12 -7.70
N ALA A 68 14.50 -19.24 -6.85
CA ALA A 68 14.64 -18.54 -5.55
C ALA A 68 14.42 -17.02 -5.57
N ASP A 69 14.65 -16.37 -6.71
CA ASP A 69 14.53 -14.92 -6.86
C ASP A 69 13.07 -14.45 -7.00
N ALA A 70 12.22 -15.26 -7.64
CA ALA A 70 10.79 -15.02 -7.74
C ALA A 70 10.10 -15.15 -6.37
N THR A 71 10.45 -16.14 -5.60
CA THR A 71 10.03 -16.32 -4.20
C THR A 71 10.48 -15.14 -3.32
N ARG A 72 11.58 -14.47 -3.68
CA ARG A 72 12.05 -13.26 -2.99
C ARG A 72 11.10 -12.10 -3.17
N LEU A 73 10.57 -11.87 -4.38
CA LEU A 73 9.60 -10.81 -4.65
C LEU A 73 8.34 -10.98 -3.79
N LEU A 74 7.76 -12.18 -3.80
CA LEU A 74 6.58 -12.49 -2.99
C LEU A 74 6.85 -12.29 -1.48
N ARG A 75 8.01 -12.74 -1.00
CA ARG A 75 8.43 -12.55 0.39
C ARG A 75 8.58 -11.07 0.74
N ASP A 76 9.19 -10.31 -0.12
CA ASP A 76 9.43 -8.89 0.09
C ASP A 76 8.11 -8.09 0.11
N ILE A 77 7.16 -8.40 -0.77
CA ILE A 77 5.84 -7.77 -0.76
C ILE A 77 5.06 -8.19 0.48
N SER A 78 4.99 -9.49 0.80
CA SER A 78 4.26 -9.96 1.98
C SER A 78 4.87 -9.49 3.30
N SER A 79 6.14 -9.07 3.33
CA SER A 79 6.78 -8.52 4.52
C SER A 79 6.18 -7.17 4.95
N ILE A 80 5.54 -6.43 4.04
CA ILE A 80 4.88 -5.14 4.30
C ILE A 80 3.81 -5.32 5.38
N THR A 81 3.00 -6.36 5.27
CA THR A 81 1.88 -6.60 6.19
C THR A 81 2.28 -7.40 7.42
N LYS A 82 3.31 -8.27 7.32
CA LYS A 82 3.75 -9.14 8.43
C LYS A 82 4.17 -8.37 9.67
N GLY A 83 4.93 -7.29 9.50
CA GLY A 83 5.41 -6.45 10.62
C GLY A 83 4.32 -5.63 11.30
N SER A 84 3.21 -5.40 10.63
CA SER A 84 2.11 -4.54 11.09
C SER A 84 0.80 -5.30 11.33
N ARG A 85 0.82 -6.63 11.27
CA ARG A 85 -0.38 -7.48 11.32
C ARG A 85 -1.33 -7.14 12.47
N SER A 86 -0.80 -6.96 13.68
CA SER A 86 -1.63 -6.61 14.84
C SER A 86 -2.29 -5.24 14.72
N LYS A 87 -1.57 -4.24 14.19
CA LYS A 87 -2.11 -2.90 13.96
C LYS A 87 -3.16 -2.90 12.86
N LEU A 88 -2.91 -3.66 11.78
CA LEU A 88 -3.84 -3.80 10.67
C LEU A 88 -5.13 -4.51 11.10
N SER A 89 -5.02 -5.62 11.82
CA SER A 89 -6.17 -6.34 12.37
C SER A 89 -7.03 -5.46 13.29
N TYR A 90 -6.39 -4.58 14.08
CA TYR A 90 -7.10 -3.67 14.98
C TYR A 90 -7.96 -2.63 14.24
N ILE A 91 -7.63 -2.29 13.01
CA ILE A 91 -8.39 -1.38 12.15
C ILE A 91 -9.25 -2.10 11.11
N GLY A 92 -9.39 -3.44 11.21
CA GLY A 92 -10.24 -4.23 10.32
C GLY A 92 -9.56 -4.69 9.03
N LEU A 93 -8.23 -4.62 8.94
CA LEU A 93 -7.48 -5.20 7.82
C LEU A 93 -6.85 -6.52 8.25
N MET A 94 -7.32 -7.62 7.68
CA MET A 94 -6.85 -8.97 7.99
C MET A 94 -5.97 -9.49 6.86
N THR A 95 -4.94 -10.26 7.21
CA THR A 95 -4.08 -10.95 6.24
C THR A 95 -4.44 -12.43 6.24
N ASP A 96 -4.74 -12.99 5.08
CA ASP A 96 -4.99 -14.41 4.89
C ASP A 96 -3.68 -15.22 4.82
N ASP A 97 -3.80 -16.53 4.58
CA ASP A 97 -2.65 -17.45 4.51
C ASP A 97 -1.80 -17.22 3.27
N ASP A 98 -2.38 -16.71 2.18
CA ASP A 98 -1.71 -16.36 0.93
C ASP A 98 -1.01 -15.00 1.01
N GLY A 99 -1.18 -14.29 2.12
CA GLY A 99 -0.59 -12.96 2.34
C GLY A 99 -1.40 -11.81 1.76
N LYS A 100 -2.60 -12.08 1.25
CA LYS A 100 -3.53 -11.04 0.77
C LYS A 100 -4.24 -10.37 1.92
N LEU A 101 -4.67 -9.13 1.69
CA LEU A 101 -5.44 -8.35 2.64
C LEU A 101 -6.95 -8.47 2.35
N THR A 102 -7.72 -8.52 3.42
CA THR A 102 -9.18 -8.39 3.41
C THR A 102 -9.59 -7.27 4.35
N ILE A 103 -10.73 -6.63 4.05
CA ILE A 103 -11.27 -5.52 4.84
C ILE A 103 -12.55 -5.94 5.56
N ASP A 104 -12.61 -5.69 6.86
CA ASP A 104 -13.84 -5.71 7.65
C ASP A 104 -14.32 -4.26 7.82
N ARG A 105 -15.40 -3.91 7.11
CA ARG A 105 -15.94 -2.55 7.09
C ARG A 105 -16.51 -2.12 8.45
N ASP A 106 -17.05 -3.06 9.23
CA ASP A 106 -17.66 -2.75 10.52
C ASP A 106 -16.57 -2.43 11.56
N ILE A 107 -15.49 -3.22 11.58
CA ILE A 107 -14.33 -2.95 12.43
C ILE A 107 -13.68 -1.63 12.03
N LEU A 108 -13.50 -1.37 10.72
CA LEU A 108 -12.94 -0.11 10.23
C LEU A 108 -13.80 1.08 10.62
N ALA A 109 -15.12 1.00 10.48
CA ALA A 109 -16.02 2.07 10.90
C ALA A 109 -15.94 2.34 12.41
N GLY A 110 -15.74 1.30 13.21
CA GLY A 110 -15.47 1.41 14.66
C GLY A 110 -14.12 2.05 14.97
N ALA A 111 -13.09 1.79 14.17
CA ALA A 111 -11.77 2.37 14.30
C ALA A 111 -11.70 3.85 13.85
N LEU A 112 -12.64 4.30 13.02
CA LEU A 112 -12.76 5.69 12.55
C LEU A 112 -13.55 6.60 13.50
N ARG A 113 -13.85 6.14 14.71
CA ARG A 113 -14.44 7.02 15.75
C ARG A 113 -13.46 8.14 16.10
N PRO A 114 -13.97 9.32 16.52
CA PRO A 114 -13.16 10.50 16.77
C PRO A 114 -12.01 10.30 17.77
N ASP A 115 -12.19 9.38 18.73
CA ASP A 115 -11.20 9.04 19.75
C ASP A 115 -10.06 8.15 19.23
N ARG A 116 -10.19 7.52 18.06
CA ARG A 116 -9.25 6.56 17.49
C ARG A 116 -8.87 6.85 16.05
N ALA A 117 -9.52 7.82 15.42
CA ALA A 117 -9.36 8.13 14.01
C ALA A 117 -7.92 8.49 13.64
N ASP A 118 -7.23 9.26 14.48
CA ASP A 118 -5.84 9.67 14.23
C ASP A 118 -4.89 8.47 14.12
N ASP A 119 -5.00 7.50 15.04
CA ASP A 119 -4.19 6.28 15.03
C ASP A 119 -4.52 5.41 13.81
N THR A 120 -5.79 5.37 13.43
CA THR A 120 -6.27 4.64 12.25
C THR A 120 -5.69 5.26 10.98
N PHE A 121 -5.79 6.58 10.80
CA PHE A 121 -5.22 7.27 9.65
C PHE A 121 -3.70 7.17 9.58
N ASN A 122 -3.00 7.23 10.71
CA ASN A 122 -1.55 7.02 10.77
C ASN A 122 -1.18 5.60 10.30
N THR A 123 -1.93 4.59 10.73
CA THR A 123 -1.70 3.19 10.32
C THR A 123 -1.98 3.00 8.83
N LEU A 124 -3.06 3.57 8.29
CA LEU A 124 -3.41 3.49 6.87
C LEU A 124 -2.38 4.24 6.00
N THR A 125 -1.91 5.40 6.46
CA THR A 125 -0.86 6.17 5.76
C THR A 125 0.45 5.38 5.71
N ALA A 126 0.87 4.80 6.83
CA ALA A 126 2.07 3.97 6.89
C ALA A 126 1.98 2.75 5.96
N LEU A 127 0.81 2.10 5.88
CA LEU A 127 0.56 0.99 4.95
C LEU A 127 0.65 1.46 3.50
N LYS A 128 -0.03 2.56 3.15
CA LYS A 128 -0.02 3.15 1.80
C LYS A 128 1.40 3.49 1.36
N ASP A 129 2.17 4.12 2.22
CA ASP A 129 3.54 4.54 1.93
C ASP A 129 4.45 3.31 1.75
N ALA A 130 4.34 2.30 2.62
CA ALA A 130 5.11 1.06 2.49
C ALA A 130 4.79 0.29 1.19
N ILE A 131 3.53 0.26 0.76
CA ILE A 131 3.12 -0.32 -0.53
C ILE A 131 3.71 0.49 -1.69
N GLY A 132 3.59 1.81 -1.65
CA GLY A 132 4.11 2.72 -2.68
C GLY A 132 5.63 2.63 -2.81
N ASP A 133 6.36 2.64 -1.71
CA ASP A 133 7.81 2.52 -1.68
C ASP A 133 8.28 1.18 -2.26
N LYS A 134 7.59 0.09 -1.92
CA LYS A 134 7.90 -1.23 -2.47
C LYS A 134 7.61 -1.30 -3.97
N ALA A 135 6.47 -0.80 -4.43
CA ALA A 135 6.12 -0.75 -5.84
C ALA A 135 7.18 0.06 -6.65
N ASN A 136 7.56 1.22 -6.13
CA ASN A 136 8.61 2.05 -6.73
C ASN A 136 9.97 1.32 -6.76
N SER A 137 10.35 0.68 -5.65
CA SER A 137 11.61 -0.07 -5.55
C SER A 137 11.68 -1.21 -6.56
N VAL A 138 10.59 -1.95 -6.75
CA VAL A 138 10.51 -3.03 -7.75
C VAL A 138 10.58 -2.47 -9.17
N THR A 139 9.90 -1.35 -9.43
CA THR A 139 9.87 -0.72 -10.75
C THR A 139 11.25 -0.15 -11.14
N VAL A 140 11.95 0.48 -10.20
CA VAL A 140 13.26 1.09 -10.44
C VAL A 140 14.37 0.03 -10.56
N ASN A 141 14.29 -1.05 -9.78
CA ASN A 141 15.31 -2.09 -9.71
C ASN A 141 14.74 -3.50 -9.95
N PRO A 142 14.11 -3.79 -11.10
CA PRO A 142 13.54 -5.11 -11.38
C PRO A 142 14.57 -6.21 -11.40
N MET A 143 15.84 -5.89 -11.71
CA MET A 143 16.97 -6.83 -11.76
C MET A 143 17.31 -7.46 -10.40
N ASN A 144 16.78 -6.93 -9.30
CA ASN A 144 16.92 -7.54 -7.98
C ASN A 144 16.09 -8.83 -7.83
N TYR A 145 15.11 -9.02 -8.72
CA TYR A 145 14.16 -10.13 -8.70
C TYR A 145 14.27 -11.04 -9.94
N VAL A 146 15.25 -10.77 -10.82
CA VAL A 146 15.50 -11.59 -12.02
C VAL A 146 16.73 -12.46 -11.78
N GLN A 147 16.63 -13.72 -12.19
CA GLN A 147 17.74 -14.67 -12.10
C GLN A 147 18.94 -14.16 -12.91
N LYS A 148 20.07 -14.03 -12.24
CA LYS A 148 21.33 -13.68 -12.91
C LYS A 148 21.91 -14.89 -13.59
N VAL A 149 21.81 -14.96 -14.91
CA VAL A 149 22.50 -15.99 -15.71
C VAL A 149 23.96 -15.59 -15.86
N VAL A 150 24.84 -16.31 -15.17
CA VAL A 150 26.29 -16.17 -15.37
C VAL A 150 26.70 -17.08 -16.50
N VAL A 151 27.03 -16.51 -17.65
CA VAL A 151 27.56 -17.26 -18.79
C VAL A 151 29.10 -17.28 -18.67
N ALA A 152 29.63 -18.46 -18.40
CA ALA A 152 31.07 -18.68 -18.41
C ALA A 152 31.52 -19.01 -19.85
N TYR A 153 32.31 -18.13 -20.44
CA TYR A 153 32.95 -18.41 -21.75
C TYR A 153 34.28 -19.08 -21.53
N LYS A 154 34.46 -20.28 -22.10
CA LYS A 154 35.79 -20.88 -22.23
C LYS A 154 36.57 -20.12 -23.29
N ASN A 155 37.71 -19.54 -22.92
CA ASN A 155 38.57 -18.88 -23.87
C ASN A 155 39.29 -19.95 -24.73
N PRO A 156 39.02 -20.07 -26.04
CA PRO A 156 39.51 -21.18 -26.86
C PRO A 156 40.94 -20.94 -27.31
N GLY A 157 41.84 -20.47 -26.48
CA GLY A 157 43.20 -20.23 -26.92
C GLY A 157 44.27 -20.14 -25.83
N HIS A 158 43.92 -20.13 -24.59
CA HIS A 158 44.86 -20.10 -23.48
C HIS A 158 44.53 -21.12 -22.41
N ASN A 159 45.54 -21.90 -22.00
CA ASN A 159 45.46 -22.87 -20.89
C ASN A 159 45.31 -22.19 -19.52
N PHE A 160 44.49 -21.17 -19.42
CA PHE A 160 44.12 -20.61 -18.13
C PHE A 160 42.91 -21.39 -17.59
N ASN A 161 43.13 -22.16 -16.54
CA ASN A 161 42.11 -22.96 -15.84
C ASN A 161 41.05 -22.13 -15.07
N THR A 162 40.97 -20.84 -15.31
CA THR A 162 39.95 -20.00 -14.67
C THR A 162 38.90 -19.58 -15.71
N PRO A 163 37.62 -19.87 -15.50
CA PRO A 163 36.56 -19.38 -16.36
C PRO A 163 36.52 -17.85 -16.29
N TYR A 164 36.59 -17.22 -17.46
CA TYR A 164 36.46 -15.75 -17.55
C TYR A 164 35.01 -15.39 -17.29
N ILE A 165 34.74 -14.79 -16.16
CA ILE A 165 33.41 -14.28 -15.84
C ILE A 165 33.32 -12.87 -16.43
N SER A 166 32.71 -12.74 -17.61
CA SER A 166 32.40 -11.43 -18.17
C SER A 166 31.07 -10.93 -17.60
N SER A 167 31.12 -9.81 -16.92
CA SER A 167 29.89 -9.06 -16.57
C SER A 167 29.38 -8.35 -17.83
N ILE A 168 28.06 -8.17 -17.94
CA ILE A 168 27.43 -7.36 -19.00
C ILE A 168 28.08 -5.95 -19.08
N TYR A 169 28.60 -5.47 -17.96
CA TYR A 169 29.28 -4.17 -17.87
C TYR A 169 30.75 -4.18 -18.36
N SER A 170 31.37 -5.34 -18.52
CA SER A 170 32.77 -5.40 -18.99
C SER A 170 32.92 -5.04 -20.47
N GLY A 171 31.84 -5.24 -21.26
CA GLY A 171 31.79 -4.79 -22.65
C GLY A 171 31.69 -3.28 -22.82
N MET A 172 31.04 -2.59 -21.88
CA MET A 172 30.89 -1.14 -21.93
C MET A 172 32.17 -0.35 -21.55
N MET A 173 33.10 -0.96 -20.83
CA MET A 173 34.37 -0.32 -20.48
C MET A 173 35.41 -0.39 -21.59
N LEU A 174 35.30 -1.33 -22.53
CA LEU A 174 36.23 -1.46 -23.64
C LEU A 174 35.97 -0.46 -24.78
N ASP A 175 34.74 0.05 -24.88
CA ASP A 175 34.35 0.99 -25.94
C ASP A 175 34.77 2.46 -25.65
N SER A 176 35.32 2.75 -24.48
CA SER A 176 35.77 4.11 -24.10
C SER A 176 37.24 4.39 -24.38
N TYR A 177 38.01 3.41 -24.96
CA TYR A 177 39.43 3.52 -25.28
C TYR A 177 39.77 3.15 -26.73
N ALA A 178 38.80 3.19 -27.65
CA ALA A 178 39.05 3.06 -29.08
C ALA A 178 38.98 4.42 -29.78
#